data_ab97136e086043a600a84dae84231dc6
#
_entry.id   ab97136e086043a600a84dae84231dc6
#
_cell.length_a   1.000
_cell.length_b   1.000
_cell.length_c   1.000
_cell.angle_alpha   90.00
_cell.angle_beta   90.00
_cell.angle_gamma   90.00
#
_symmetry.space_group_name_H-M   'P 1'
#
loop_
_entity.id
_entity.type
_entity.pdbx_description
1 polymer ?
#
loop_
_entity_poly.entity_id
_entity_poly.type
_entity_poly.pdbx_seq_one_letter_code
_entity_poly.pdbx_strand_id
1 'polypeptide(L)'
;MTLPVSVRSLLSLGLTLKSLFKVGAGWRHEADDSPTVELLRRAEEARRLGRRDEAATTFRLILQTRRDHLGALRGLRDLAVEGGRWREALDIQQRILGAAGSTERSPETEQLAAIYYELGRAELARANAGGALSHFKSASRTDRFFLPAALALGDAYELTGDHREAVRTWERAAESLPALPLLARLERAYRQEGRPSRMIALYRSAIDRAPDDLALAVALGRVFLELEMLDEAADQFEKVEVRAPGSAVVHALLGAVFERRGETREAFEEYRRALLLGHAFDWPFRCEACGASAPMWQDRCAQCHRWNSLRPAGA
;
A
#
# COMPACT_ATOMS: atom_id res chain seq x y z
N MET A 1 -19.34 -56.30 15.07
CA MET A 1 -18.30 -57.34 15.27
C MET A 1 -17.00 -56.68 14.87
N THR A 2 -16.26 -56.36 15.73
CA THR A 2 -15.19 -56.69 16.64
C THR A 2 -13.98 -55.77 16.41
N LEU A 3 -13.69 -54.95 17.41
CA LEU A 3 -12.40 -54.36 17.76
C LEU A 3 -11.38 -55.46 18.17
N PRO A 4 -10.13 -55.17 18.57
CA PRO A 4 -9.21 -54.05 18.42
C PRO A 4 -7.78 -54.54 18.07
N VAL A 5 -6.89 -53.65 17.65
CA VAL A 5 -5.45 -53.94 17.63
C VAL A 5 -4.80 -53.26 18.82
N SER A 6 -4.17 -54.09 19.62
CA SER A 6 -3.64 -53.84 20.94
C SER A 6 -2.41 -52.90 20.96
N VAL A 7 -2.41 -52.04 21.99
CA VAL A 7 -1.31 -51.19 22.46
C VAL A 7 -0.19 -52.05 23.09
N ARG A 8 0.50 -52.91 22.33
CA ARG A 8 1.59 -53.74 22.87
C ARG A 8 2.82 -53.94 22.00
N SER A 9 3.04 -53.04 21.02
CA SER A 9 4.19 -53.17 20.12
C SER A 9 5.10 -51.94 19.99
N LEU A 10 5.15 -51.04 21.00
CA LEU A 10 6.02 -49.88 21.01
C LEU A 10 7.01 -49.83 22.17
N LEU A 11 7.34 -50.97 22.76
CA LEU A 11 8.29 -51.03 23.89
C LEU A 11 9.60 -51.79 23.57
N SER A 12 10.03 -51.83 22.29
CA SER A 12 11.29 -52.48 21.93
C SER A 12 12.26 -51.66 21.07
N LEU A 13 12.12 -50.33 21.06
CA LEU A 13 13.19 -49.43 20.58
C LEU A 13 13.66 -48.58 21.76
N GLY A 14 14.75 -49.06 22.39
CA GLY A 14 15.43 -48.42 23.52
C GLY A 14 16.08 -47.09 23.15
N LEU A 15 15.27 -46.13 22.80
CA LEU A 15 15.67 -44.70 22.72
C LEU A 15 15.27 -44.04 24.03
N THR A 16 16.24 -43.95 24.91
CA THR A 16 16.13 -43.24 26.19
C THR A 16 15.67 -41.81 25.96
N LEU A 17 14.63 -41.38 26.67
CA LEU A 17 14.10 -40.01 26.73
C LEU A 17 15.15 -38.92 27.03
N LYS A 18 16.42 -39.27 27.19
CA LYS A 18 17.53 -38.35 27.42
C LYS A 18 18.12 -37.70 26.14
N SER A 19 17.80 -38.25 24.95
CA SER A 19 18.31 -37.66 23.69
C SER A 19 17.40 -36.63 23.07
N LEU A 20 16.14 -36.49 23.51
CA LEU A 20 15.19 -35.47 23.04
C LEU A 20 15.33 -34.12 23.77
N PHE A 21 16.09 -34.07 24.87
CA PHE A 21 16.37 -32.83 25.60
C PHE A 21 17.68 -32.15 25.23
N LYS A 22 18.41 -32.62 24.22
CA LYS A 22 19.70 -32.04 23.79
C LYS A 22 19.64 -31.20 22.53
N VAL A 23 18.48 -31.03 21.90
CA VAL A 23 18.29 -30.10 20.73
C VAL A 23 17.69 -28.76 21.14
N GLY A 24 17.40 -28.56 22.43
CA GLY A 24 16.79 -27.33 22.99
C GLY A 24 17.76 -26.37 23.70
N ALA A 25 19.08 -26.49 23.48
CA ALA A 25 20.06 -25.68 24.23
C ALA A 25 20.70 -24.57 23.39
N GLY A 26 19.97 -24.02 22.40
CA GLY A 26 20.47 -22.93 21.56
C GLY A 26 19.60 -21.66 21.55
N TRP A 27 18.43 -21.68 22.16
CA TRP A 27 17.56 -20.50 22.29
C TRP A 27 17.43 -20.16 23.78
N ARG A 28 18.51 -19.74 24.39
CA ARG A 28 18.36 -18.88 25.57
C ARG A 28 17.86 -17.56 24.99
N HIS A 29 16.54 -17.29 25.10
CA HIS A 29 16.10 -15.96 25.43
C HIS A 29 16.89 -15.59 26.68
N GLU A 30 17.98 -14.84 26.53
CA GLU A 30 18.52 -14.09 27.63
C GLU A 30 17.34 -13.25 28.12
N ALA A 31 16.86 -13.55 29.31
CA ALA A 31 15.85 -12.75 29.98
C ALA A 31 16.40 -11.32 30.00
N ASP A 32 15.63 -10.42 29.44
CA ASP A 32 16.07 -9.13 28.92
C ASP A 32 16.04 -8.07 30.05
N ASP A 33 16.73 -8.36 31.16
CA ASP A 33 17.05 -7.43 32.24
C ASP A 33 18.34 -6.64 31.96
N SER A 34 18.77 -6.58 30.69
CA SER A 34 20.00 -5.86 30.37
C SER A 34 19.76 -4.34 30.45
N PRO A 35 20.74 -3.57 30.91
CA PRO A 35 20.68 -2.09 30.92
C PRO A 35 20.27 -1.50 29.58
N THR A 36 20.49 -2.22 28.49
CA THR A 36 20.14 -1.83 27.12
C THR A 36 18.61 -1.78 26.92
N VAL A 37 17.87 -2.73 27.52
CA VAL A 37 16.39 -2.76 27.41
C VAL A 37 15.76 -1.60 28.15
N GLU A 38 16.23 -1.31 29.33
CA GLU A 38 15.74 -0.17 30.10
C GLU A 38 16.06 1.16 29.39
N LEU A 39 17.25 1.31 28.80
CA LEU A 39 17.59 2.46 27.97
C LEU A 39 16.69 2.56 26.75
N LEU A 40 16.39 1.45 26.08
CA LEU A 40 15.49 1.42 24.93
C LEU A 40 14.08 1.86 25.32
N ARG A 41 13.54 1.30 26.41
CA ARG A 41 12.23 1.68 26.93
C ARG A 41 12.16 3.18 27.28
N ARG A 42 13.18 3.70 27.95
CA ARG A 42 13.28 5.12 28.30
C ARG A 42 13.35 6.02 27.05
N ALA A 43 14.12 5.62 26.03
CA ALA A 43 14.21 6.35 24.78
C ALA A 43 12.87 6.40 24.03
N GLU A 44 12.16 5.27 23.96
CA GLU A 44 10.83 5.18 23.36
C GLU A 44 9.79 6.02 24.10
N GLU A 45 9.83 6.02 25.45
CA GLU A 45 8.96 6.85 26.28
C GLU A 45 9.23 8.34 26.05
N ALA A 46 10.52 8.76 26.03
CA ALA A 46 10.90 10.13 25.73
C ALA A 46 10.41 10.56 24.33
N ARG A 47 10.51 9.68 23.32
CA ARG A 47 9.98 9.92 21.98
C ARG A 47 8.46 10.12 21.99
N ARG A 48 7.69 9.26 22.68
CA ARG A 48 6.23 9.38 22.80
C ARG A 48 5.80 10.68 23.49
N LEU A 49 6.60 11.14 24.46
CA LEU A 49 6.38 12.42 25.17
C LEU A 49 6.86 13.65 24.37
N GLY A 50 7.34 13.46 23.12
CA GLY A 50 7.84 14.53 22.27
C GLY A 50 9.21 15.08 22.66
N ARG A 51 9.92 14.45 23.63
CA ARG A 51 11.27 14.85 24.09
C ARG A 51 12.32 14.27 23.12
N ARG A 52 12.36 14.84 21.91
CA ARG A 52 13.15 14.30 20.80
C ARG A 52 14.66 14.23 21.06
N ASP A 53 15.21 15.26 21.69
CA ASP A 53 16.66 15.32 21.97
C ASP A 53 17.09 14.32 23.04
N GLU A 54 16.27 14.14 24.09
CA GLU A 54 16.50 13.13 25.13
C GLU A 54 16.44 11.70 24.50
N ALA A 55 15.42 11.44 23.69
CA ALA A 55 15.28 10.18 22.98
C ALA A 55 16.48 9.90 22.08
N ALA A 56 16.89 10.87 21.26
CA ALA A 56 18.02 10.75 20.34
C ALA A 56 19.33 10.47 21.08
N THR A 57 19.56 11.16 22.20
CA THR A 57 20.76 10.97 23.03
C THR A 57 20.79 9.57 23.61
N THR A 58 19.66 9.08 24.13
CA THR A 58 19.55 7.74 24.72
C THR A 58 19.70 6.64 23.66
N PHE A 59 19.11 6.78 22.46
CA PHE A 59 19.36 5.83 21.36
C PHE A 59 20.82 5.81 20.93
N ARG A 60 21.51 6.96 20.84
CA ARG A 60 22.94 7.04 20.51
C ARG A 60 23.80 6.36 21.60
N LEU A 61 23.44 6.49 22.86
CA LEU A 61 24.14 5.80 23.96
C LEU A 61 24.07 4.27 23.80
N ILE A 62 22.91 3.73 23.42
CA ILE A 62 22.78 2.30 23.10
C ILE A 62 23.71 1.92 21.95
N LEU A 63 23.81 2.74 20.91
CA LEU A 63 24.65 2.46 19.73
C LEU A 63 26.17 2.59 19.99
N GLN A 64 26.58 3.24 21.09
CA GLN A 64 27.99 3.26 21.51
C GLN A 64 28.43 1.87 22.01
N THR A 65 27.52 1.14 22.67
CA THR A 65 27.80 -0.21 23.18
C THR A 65 27.47 -1.30 22.15
N ARG A 66 26.38 -1.15 21.38
CA ARG A 66 25.90 -2.09 20.36
C ARG A 66 25.62 -1.35 19.06
N ARG A 67 26.61 -1.24 18.19
CA ARG A 67 26.57 -0.43 16.96
C ARG A 67 25.39 -0.74 16.04
N ASP A 68 24.95 -2.01 16.00
CA ASP A 68 23.91 -2.50 15.09
C ASP A 68 22.62 -2.89 15.84
N HIS A 69 22.36 -2.25 16.97
CA HIS A 69 21.13 -2.48 17.75
C HIS A 69 19.91 -1.95 16.98
N LEU A 70 19.13 -2.86 16.38
CA LEU A 70 18.03 -2.51 15.47
C LEU A 70 16.98 -1.58 16.09
N GLY A 71 16.59 -1.82 17.36
CA GLY A 71 15.63 -0.95 18.05
C GLY A 71 16.11 0.49 18.18
N ALA A 72 17.40 0.71 18.53
CA ALA A 72 17.95 2.06 18.62
C ALA A 72 18.13 2.73 17.27
N LEU A 73 18.52 1.97 16.23
CA LEU A 73 18.60 2.48 14.86
C LEU A 73 17.20 2.87 14.35
N ARG A 74 16.18 2.03 14.56
CA ARG A 74 14.78 2.34 14.20
C ARG A 74 14.30 3.60 14.91
N GLY A 75 14.55 3.74 16.20
CA GLY A 75 14.19 4.93 16.95
C GLY A 75 14.82 6.22 16.41
N LEU A 76 16.12 6.20 16.07
CA LEU A 76 16.80 7.34 15.45
C LEU A 76 16.27 7.64 14.05
N ARG A 77 16.02 6.61 13.22
CA ARG A 77 15.40 6.79 11.91
C ARG A 77 14.04 7.48 12.04
N ASP A 78 13.21 7.00 12.96
CA ASP A 78 11.87 7.55 13.16
C ASP A 78 11.92 9.02 13.59
N LEU A 79 12.84 9.38 14.51
CA LEU A 79 13.09 10.78 14.88
C LEU A 79 13.58 11.63 13.71
N ALA A 80 14.38 11.07 12.81
CA ALA A 80 14.83 11.77 11.61
C ALA A 80 13.67 11.97 10.63
N VAL A 81 12.82 10.94 10.44
CA VAL A 81 11.60 11.00 9.61
C VAL A 81 10.61 12.03 10.17
N GLU A 82 10.33 12.02 11.47
CA GLU A 82 9.47 13.00 12.14
C GLU A 82 9.99 14.43 12.03
N GLY A 83 11.31 14.59 11.96
CA GLY A 83 11.97 15.88 11.78
C GLY A 83 12.20 16.29 10.32
N GLY A 84 11.75 15.50 9.34
CA GLY A 84 11.98 15.77 7.90
C GLY A 84 13.44 15.68 7.47
N ARG A 85 14.31 15.07 8.28
CA ARG A 85 15.74 14.91 8.01
C ARG A 85 15.99 13.65 7.16
N TRP A 86 15.49 13.69 5.92
CA TRP A 86 15.41 12.52 5.03
C TRP A 86 16.75 11.90 4.68
N ARG A 87 17.83 12.70 4.55
CA ARG A 87 19.18 12.18 4.29
C ARG A 87 19.72 11.39 5.48
N GLU A 88 19.56 11.94 6.69
CA GLU A 88 19.92 11.22 7.92
C GLU A 88 19.09 9.92 8.07
N ALA A 89 17.78 9.99 7.79
CA ALA A 89 16.93 8.81 7.79
C ALA A 89 17.39 7.76 6.78
N LEU A 90 17.84 8.16 5.59
CA LEU A 90 18.38 7.26 4.57
C LEU A 90 19.63 6.53 5.06
N ASP A 91 20.60 7.25 5.62
CA ASP A 91 21.86 6.68 6.11
C ASP A 91 21.60 5.65 7.23
N ILE A 92 20.67 5.97 8.15
CA ILE A 92 20.28 5.06 9.24
C ILE A 92 19.54 3.84 8.67
N GLN A 93 18.63 4.03 7.71
CA GLN A 93 17.87 2.93 7.11
C GLN A 93 18.76 1.94 6.35
N GLN A 94 19.80 2.41 5.68
CA GLN A 94 20.80 1.55 5.04
C GLN A 94 21.55 0.71 6.06
N ARG A 95 21.91 1.27 7.23
CA ARG A 95 22.50 0.51 8.33
C ARG A 95 21.56 -0.55 8.88
N ILE A 96 20.27 -0.22 9.06
CA ILE A 96 19.24 -1.17 9.49
C ILE A 96 19.18 -2.35 8.52
N LEU A 97 19.12 -2.10 7.22
CA LEU A 97 19.08 -3.15 6.20
C LEU A 97 20.34 -4.04 6.18
N GLY A 98 21.49 -3.47 6.52
CA GLY A 98 22.73 -4.23 6.68
C GLY A 98 22.73 -5.16 7.90
N ALA A 99 22.04 -4.75 8.98
CA ALA A 99 21.98 -5.50 10.24
C ALA A 99 20.74 -6.42 10.34
N ALA A 100 19.68 -6.14 9.57
CA ALA A 100 18.42 -6.87 9.64
C ALA A 100 18.53 -8.29 9.06
N GLY A 101 17.92 -9.26 9.76
CA GLY A 101 17.74 -10.63 9.27
C GLY A 101 16.77 -10.71 8.09
N SER A 102 16.68 -11.90 7.47
CA SER A 102 15.85 -12.12 6.28
C SER A 102 14.35 -11.82 6.50
N THR A 103 13.82 -12.13 7.69
CA THR A 103 12.42 -11.91 8.06
C THR A 103 12.06 -10.44 8.27
N GLU A 104 13.04 -9.60 8.63
CA GLU A 104 12.84 -8.18 8.91
C GLU A 104 13.05 -7.30 7.67
N ARG A 105 13.64 -7.85 6.60
CA ARG A 105 14.00 -7.08 5.39
C ARG A 105 12.80 -6.50 4.67
N SER A 106 11.68 -7.21 4.58
CA SER A 106 10.51 -6.73 3.82
C SER A 106 9.95 -5.40 4.34
N PRO A 107 9.60 -5.25 5.63
CA PRO A 107 9.14 -3.97 6.16
C PRO A 107 10.20 -2.87 6.12
N GLU A 108 11.48 -3.21 6.27
CA GLU A 108 12.56 -2.23 6.18
C GLU A 108 12.79 -1.76 4.73
N THR A 109 12.51 -2.61 3.74
CA THR A 109 12.57 -2.24 2.32
C THR A 109 11.46 -1.25 1.97
N GLU A 110 10.24 -1.45 2.49
CA GLU A 110 9.14 -0.49 2.33
C GLU A 110 9.51 0.89 2.93
N GLN A 111 10.11 0.90 4.13
CA GLN A 111 10.59 2.14 4.75
C GLN A 111 11.67 2.84 3.92
N LEU A 112 12.60 2.09 3.33
CA LEU A 112 13.61 2.64 2.44
C LEU A 112 12.97 3.28 1.19
N ALA A 113 11.98 2.62 0.59
CA ALA A 113 11.26 3.16 -0.56
C ALA A 113 10.54 4.48 -0.19
N ALA A 114 9.90 4.53 0.98
CA ALA A 114 9.24 5.73 1.49
C ALA A 114 10.22 6.88 1.72
N ILE A 115 11.41 6.60 2.26
CA ILE A 115 12.45 7.62 2.48
C ILE A 115 12.96 8.18 1.14
N TYR A 116 13.22 7.31 0.15
CA TYR A 116 13.59 7.77 -1.20
C TYR A 116 12.47 8.61 -1.83
N TYR A 117 11.22 8.22 -1.65
CA TYR A 117 10.07 8.97 -2.14
C TYR A 117 10.02 10.38 -1.55
N GLU A 118 10.19 10.51 -0.24
CA GLU A 118 10.22 11.82 0.42
C GLU A 118 11.42 12.69 0.03
N LEU A 119 12.58 12.07 -0.21
CA LEU A 119 13.72 12.77 -0.79
C LEU A 119 13.39 13.33 -2.18
N GLY A 120 12.71 12.53 -3.03
CA GLY A 120 12.26 12.99 -4.33
C GLY A 120 11.28 14.16 -4.24
N ARG A 121 10.33 14.11 -3.29
CA ARG A 121 9.41 15.23 -3.02
C ARG A 121 10.14 16.50 -2.56
N ALA A 122 11.15 16.33 -1.70
CA ALA A 122 11.97 17.46 -1.25
C ALA A 122 12.76 18.09 -2.38
N GLU A 123 13.25 17.30 -3.36
CA GLU A 123 13.91 17.82 -4.55
C GLU A 123 12.93 18.55 -5.49
N LEU A 124 11.70 18.04 -5.65
CA LEU A 124 10.64 18.75 -6.40
C LEU A 124 10.32 20.13 -5.76
N ALA A 125 10.24 20.16 -4.43
CA ALA A 125 9.99 21.43 -3.70
C ALA A 125 11.12 22.47 -3.91
N ARG A 126 12.32 22.01 -4.31
CA ARG A 126 13.45 22.85 -4.69
C ARG A 126 13.54 23.11 -6.20
N ALA A 127 12.51 22.72 -6.96
CA ALA A 127 12.50 22.76 -8.42
C ALA A 127 13.63 21.94 -9.09
N ASN A 128 14.21 20.97 -8.40
CA ASN A 128 15.21 20.05 -8.93
C ASN A 128 14.56 18.76 -9.46
N ALA A 129 13.98 18.83 -10.65
CA ALA A 129 13.31 17.69 -11.27
C ALA A 129 14.25 16.50 -11.54
N GLY A 130 15.50 16.74 -11.91
CA GLY A 130 16.50 15.69 -12.15
C GLY A 130 16.84 14.91 -10.88
N GLY A 131 17.04 15.61 -9.76
CA GLY A 131 17.23 15.01 -8.44
C GLY A 131 16.00 14.20 -7.99
N ALA A 132 14.82 14.76 -8.20
CA ALA A 132 13.56 14.08 -7.89
C ALA A 132 13.39 12.77 -8.66
N LEU A 133 13.61 12.79 -9.99
CA LEU A 133 13.58 11.59 -10.84
C LEU A 133 14.53 10.50 -10.34
N SER A 134 15.75 10.87 -9.93
CA SER A 134 16.74 9.93 -9.38
C SER A 134 16.22 9.24 -8.13
N HIS A 135 15.65 10.00 -7.19
CA HIS A 135 15.12 9.46 -5.94
C HIS A 135 13.85 8.62 -6.15
N PHE A 136 12.91 9.05 -7.00
CA PHE A 136 11.71 8.26 -7.32
C PHE A 136 12.06 6.95 -8.05
N LYS A 137 13.07 6.95 -8.94
CA LYS A 137 13.60 5.72 -9.52
C LYS A 137 14.16 4.77 -8.47
N SER A 138 14.89 5.31 -7.49
CA SER A 138 15.43 4.52 -6.39
C SER A 138 14.30 3.94 -5.53
N ALA A 139 13.27 4.71 -5.21
CA ALA A 139 12.08 4.23 -4.49
C ALA A 139 11.38 3.08 -5.23
N SER A 140 11.08 3.27 -6.52
CA SER A 140 10.43 2.26 -7.37
C SER A 140 11.26 0.97 -7.56
N ARG A 141 12.60 1.07 -7.55
CA ARG A 141 13.49 -0.10 -7.60
C ARG A 141 13.57 -0.83 -6.28
N THR A 142 13.50 -0.08 -5.18
CA THR A 142 13.55 -0.62 -3.83
C THR A 142 12.28 -1.42 -3.53
N ASP A 143 11.12 -0.86 -3.86
CA ASP A 143 9.84 -1.55 -3.75
C ASP A 143 8.96 -1.25 -4.97
N ARG A 144 8.78 -2.27 -5.82
CA ARG A 144 7.94 -2.17 -7.03
C ARG A 144 6.45 -2.03 -6.74
N PHE A 145 6.02 -2.40 -5.51
CA PHE A 145 4.62 -2.31 -5.08
C PHE A 145 4.34 -1.02 -4.30
N PHE A 146 5.32 -0.16 -4.14
CA PHE A 146 5.15 1.13 -3.50
C PHE A 146 4.51 2.13 -4.47
N LEU A 147 3.18 2.13 -4.51
CA LEU A 147 2.35 2.94 -5.42
C LEU A 147 2.75 4.43 -5.45
N PRO A 148 3.02 5.11 -4.30
CA PRO A 148 3.40 6.52 -4.33
C PRO A 148 4.63 6.82 -5.21
N ALA A 149 5.64 5.93 -5.22
CA ALA A 149 6.82 6.11 -6.05
C ALA A 149 6.53 5.95 -7.55
N ALA A 150 5.69 4.98 -7.91
CA ALA A 150 5.30 4.78 -9.31
C ALA A 150 4.53 5.98 -9.88
N LEU A 151 3.61 6.53 -9.09
CA LEU A 151 2.86 7.73 -9.44
C LEU A 151 3.78 8.93 -9.58
N ALA A 152 4.58 9.22 -8.54
CA ALA A 152 5.46 10.37 -8.52
C ALA A 152 6.55 10.33 -9.60
N LEU A 153 7.04 9.14 -9.94
CA LEU A 153 8.02 8.99 -11.03
C LEU A 153 7.42 9.37 -12.38
N GLY A 154 6.22 8.90 -12.69
CA GLY A 154 5.52 9.26 -13.91
C GLY A 154 5.12 10.74 -13.92
N ASP A 155 4.56 11.25 -12.81
CA ASP A 155 4.21 12.66 -12.68
C ASP A 155 5.47 13.58 -12.85
N ALA A 156 6.63 13.15 -12.35
CA ALA A 156 7.89 13.89 -12.53
C ALA A 156 8.38 13.87 -13.99
N TYR A 157 8.18 12.77 -14.73
CA TYR A 157 8.43 12.75 -16.17
C TYR A 157 7.49 13.67 -16.94
N GLU A 158 6.19 13.74 -16.56
CA GLU A 158 5.28 14.72 -17.16
C GLU A 158 5.75 16.16 -16.93
N LEU A 159 6.18 16.48 -15.71
CA LEU A 159 6.71 17.81 -15.37
C LEU A 159 7.96 18.19 -16.19
N THR A 160 8.77 17.21 -16.58
CA THR A 160 9.95 17.42 -17.45
C THR A 160 9.63 17.39 -18.95
N GLY A 161 8.38 17.17 -19.35
CA GLY A 161 7.94 17.07 -20.73
C GLY A 161 8.14 15.71 -21.36
N ASP A 162 8.61 14.72 -20.61
CA ASP A 162 8.88 13.35 -21.07
C ASP A 162 7.61 12.46 -21.00
N HIS A 163 6.53 12.89 -21.69
CA HIS A 163 5.24 12.21 -21.63
C HIS A 163 5.31 10.72 -22.01
N ARG A 164 6.20 10.34 -22.92
CA ARG A 164 6.39 8.93 -23.31
C ARG A 164 6.93 8.09 -22.14
N GLU A 165 7.91 8.62 -21.40
CA GLU A 165 8.48 7.91 -20.24
C GLU A 165 7.50 7.90 -19.07
N ALA A 166 6.66 8.93 -18.91
CA ALA A 166 5.58 8.93 -17.94
C ALA A 166 4.61 7.76 -18.18
N VAL A 167 4.07 7.66 -19.40
CA VAL A 167 3.14 6.58 -19.77
C VAL A 167 3.79 5.21 -19.62
N ARG A 168 5.01 5.01 -20.12
CA ARG A 168 5.73 3.72 -19.95
C ARG A 168 5.95 3.35 -18.48
N THR A 169 6.21 4.35 -17.65
CA THR A 169 6.41 4.14 -16.21
C THR A 169 5.13 3.65 -15.53
N TRP A 170 4.00 4.31 -15.84
CA TRP A 170 2.70 3.90 -15.31
C TRP A 170 2.22 2.57 -15.88
N GLU A 171 2.40 2.30 -17.19
CA GLU A 171 2.08 1.01 -17.81
C GLU A 171 2.80 -0.14 -17.12
N ARG A 172 4.13 -0.01 -16.94
CA ARG A 172 4.94 -1.03 -16.27
C ARG A 172 4.53 -1.25 -14.80
N ALA A 173 4.20 -0.17 -14.10
CA ALA A 173 3.72 -0.28 -12.74
C ALA A 173 2.34 -0.94 -12.67
N ALA A 174 1.43 -0.62 -13.60
CA ALA A 174 0.09 -1.20 -13.67
C ALA A 174 0.09 -2.70 -14.00
N GLU A 175 1.15 -3.24 -14.61
CA GLU A 175 1.30 -4.69 -14.83
C GLU A 175 1.35 -5.49 -13.51
N SER A 176 1.96 -4.93 -12.47
CA SER A 176 2.10 -5.60 -11.17
C SER A 176 1.18 -5.03 -10.09
N LEU A 177 0.68 -3.82 -10.27
CA LEU A 177 -0.12 -3.08 -9.30
C LEU A 177 -1.30 -2.38 -10.00
N PRO A 178 -2.42 -3.07 -10.25
CA PRO A 178 -3.59 -2.51 -10.92
C PRO A 178 -4.40 -1.60 -9.98
N ALA A 179 -3.82 -0.46 -9.57
CA ALA A 179 -4.43 0.47 -8.63
C ALA A 179 -5.13 1.63 -9.36
N LEU A 180 -6.34 1.98 -8.93
CA LEU A 180 -7.14 3.06 -9.54
C LEU A 180 -6.39 4.38 -9.73
N PRO A 181 -5.60 4.90 -8.76
CA PRO A 181 -4.86 6.14 -8.96
C PRO A 181 -3.86 6.08 -10.12
N LEU A 182 -3.30 4.89 -10.39
CA LEU A 182 -2.36 4.66 -11.48
C LEU A 182 -3.09 4.56 -12.82
N LEU A 183 -4.21 3.79 -12.84
CA LEU A 183 -5.03 3.64 -14.04
C LEU A 183 -5.66 4.97 -14.47
N ALA A 184 -6.03 5.83 -13.52
CA ALA A 184 -6.56 7.15 -13.82
C ALA A 184 -5.54 8.06 -14.55
N ARG A 185 -4.25 7.93 -14.27
CA ARG A 185 -3.20 8.66 -15.02
C ARG A 185 -3.06 8.14 -16.45
N LEU A 186 -3.05 6.82 -16.62
CA LEU A 186 -3.03 6.18 -17.93
C LEU A 186 -4.29 6.50 -18.74
N GLU A 187 -5.46 6.48 -18.11
CA GLU A 187 -6.72 6.89 -18.72
C GLU A 187 -6.63 8.31 -19.26
N ARG A 188 -6.15 9.26 -18.42
CA ARG A 188 -5.96 10.66 -18.86
C ARG A 188 -5.03 10.76 -20.05
N ALA A 189 -3.89 10.06 -20.03
CA ALA A 189 -2.93 10.06 -21.12
C ALA A 189 -3.52 9.48 -22.41
N TYR A 190 -4.20 8.33 -22.34
CA TYR A 190 -4.83 7.71 -23.52
C TYR A 190 -6.00 8.52 -24.07
N ARG A 191 -6.73 9.23 -23.21
CA ARG A 191 -7.78 10.16 -23.63
C ARG A 191 -7.19 11.32 -24.41
N GLN A 192 -6.09 11.90 -23.95
CA GLN A 192 -5.37 12.97 -24.67
C GLN A 192 -4.81 12.49 -26.03
N GLU A 193 -4.41 11.23 -26.11
CA GLU A 193 -3.95 10.60 -27.37
C GLU A 193 -5.10 10.17 -28.29
N GLY A 194 -6.37 10.28 -27.87
CA GLY A 194 -7.52 9.80 -28.64
C GLY A 194 -7.58 8.29 -28.82
N ARG A 195 -7.15 7.52 -27.80
CA ARG A 195 -7.05 6.05 -27.86
C ARG A 195 -8.01 5.34 -26.89
N PRO A 196 -9.34 5.40 -27.10
CA PRO A 196 -10.32 4.82 -26.20
C PRO A 196 -10.20 3.31 -26.05
N SER A 197 -9.85 2.59 -27.10
CA SER A 197 -9.65 1.13 -27.05
C SER A 197 -8.53 0.73 -26.09
N ARG A 198 -7.47 1.54 -25.92
CA ARG A 198 -6.42 1.28 -24.93
C ARG A 198 -6.90 1.48 -23.50
N MET A 199 -7.79 2.45 -23.25
CA MET A 199 -8.40 2.64 -21.95
C MET A 199 -9.23 1.41 -21.57
N ILE A 200 -10.08 0.93 -22.47
CA ILE A 200 -10.91 -0.26 -22.25
C ILE A 200 -10.01 -1.50 -21.97
N ALA A 201 -9.00 -1.73 -22.81
CA ALA A 201 -8.07 -2.84 -22.65
C ALA A 201 -7.30 -2.78 -21.31
N LEU A 202 -6.91 -1.57 -20.88
CA LEU A 202 -6.24 -1.33 -19.61
C LEU A 202 -7.09 -1.81 -18.42
N TYR A 203 -8.35 -1.35 -18.34
CA TYR A 203 -9.24 -1.72 -17.25
C TYR A 203 -9.62 -3.21 -17.28
N ARG A 204 -9.89 -3.79 -18.46
CA ARG A 204 -10.14 -5.23 -18.59
C ARG A 204 -8.98 -6.05 -18.06
N SER A 205 -7.75 -5.73 -18.47
CA SER A 205 -6.55 -6.40 -17.98
C SER A 205 -6.31 -6.19 -16.48
N ALA A 206 -6.71 -5.06 -15.91
CA ALA A 206 -6.63 -4.82 -14.47
C ALA A 206 -7.64 -5.67 -13.69
N ILE A 207 -8.88 -5.78 -14.19
CA ILE A 207 -9.95 -6.61 -13.61
C ILE A 207 -9.55 -8.09 -13.65
N ASP A 208 -8.98 -8.57 -14.75
CA ASP A 208 -8.51 -9.97 -14.86
C ASP A 208 -7.47 -10.32 -13.79
N ARG A 209 -6.64 -9.36 -13.39
CA ARG A 209 -5.61 -9.53 -12.35
C ARG A 209 -6.11 -9.33 -10.92
N ALA A 210 -7.13 -8.53 -10.75
CA ALA A 210 -7.74 -8.23 -9.46
C ALA A 210 -9.28 -8.31 -9.56
N PRO A 211 -9.85 -9.52 -9.76
CA PRO A 211 -11.27 -9.70 -10.01
C PRO A 211 -12.16 -9.33 -8.82
N ASP A 212 -11.60 -9.28 -7.62
CA ASP A 212 -12.32 -8.91 -6.41
C ASP A 212 -12.34 -7.40 -6.16
N ASP A 213 -11.55 -6.62 -6.89
CA ASP A 213 -11.58 -5.16 -6.82
C ASP A 213 -12.72 -4.60 -7.69
N LEU A 214 -13.90 -4.47 -7.09
CA LEU A 214 -15.09 -3.95 -7.76
C LEU A 214 -14.94 -2.50 -8.22
N ALA A 215 -14.05 -1.73 -7.60
CA ALA A 215 -13.80 -0.36 -8.01
C ALA A 215 -13.20 -0.27 -9.42
N LEU A 216 -12.39 -1.27 -9.84
CA LEU A 216 -11.90 -1.39 -11.21
C LEU A 216 -13.04 -1.66 -12.20
N ALA A 217 -13.98 -2.54 -11.81
CA ALA A 217 -15.14 -2.87 -12.64
C ALA A 217 -16.07 -1.66 -12.82
N VAL A 218 -16.30 -0.90 -11.75
CA VAL A 218 -17.06 0.36 -11.82
C VAL A 218 -16.35 1.40 -12.68
N ALA A 219 -15.03 1.51 -12.56
CA ALA A 219 -14.26 2.43 -13.39
C ALA A 219 -14.35 2.08 -14.89
N LEU A 220 -14.36 0.80 -15.25
CA LEU A 220 -14.59 0.36 -16.63
C LEU A 220 -16.00 0.75 -17.13
N GLY A 221 -17.04 0.49 -16.30
CA GLY A 221 -18.41 0.89 -16.65
C GLY A 221 -18.52 2.40 -16.87
N ARG A 222 -17.85 3.21 -16.05
CA ARG A 222 -17.77 4.66 -16.23
C ARG A 222 -17.08 5.04 -17.55
N VAL A 223 -16.00 4.36 -17.93
CA VAL A 223 -15.34 4.58 -19.20
C VAL A 223 -16.29 4.27 -20.38
N PHE A 224 -17.04 3.17 -20.31
CA PHE A 224 -18.06 2.85 -21.32
C PHE A 224 -19.15 3.93 -21.40
N LEU A 225 -19.67 4.38 -20.26
CA LEU A 225 -20.68 5.46 -20.21
C LEU A 225 -20.16 6.76 -20.83
N GLU A 226 -18.92 7.15 -20.56
CA GLU A 226 -18.31 8.36 -21.13
C GLU A 226 -18.04 8.24 -22.65
N LEU A 227 -17.86 7.02 -23.15
CA LEU A 227 -17.70 6.73 -24.58
C LEU A 227 -19.04 6.48 -25.29
N GLU A 228 -20.18 6.72 -24.63
CA GLU A 228 -21.54 6.46 -25.14
C GLU A 228 -21.79 4.98 -25.52
N MET A 229 -21.01 4.06 -24.94
CA MET A 229 -21.19 2.61 -25.06
C MET A 229 -22.17 2.15 -23.97
N LEU A 230 -23.45 2.54 -24.15
CA LEU A 230 -24.45 2.47 -23.08
C LEU A 230 -24.83 1.03 -22.71
N ASP A 231 -24.81 0.11 -23.67
CA ASP A 231 -25.13 -1.30 -23.42
C ASP A 231 -24.01 -1.98 -22.64
N GLU A 232 -22.76 -1.73 -23.00
CA GLU A 232 -21.60 -2.24 -22.28
C GLU A 232 -21.49 -1.62 -20.88
N ALA A 233 -21.87 -0.35 -20.73
CA ALA A 233 -21.90 0.31 -19.42
C ALA A 233 -22.93 -0.32 -18.50
N ALA A 234 -24.18 -0.53 -18.98
CA ALA A 234 -25.24 -1.19 -18.22
C ALA A 234 -24.81 -2.60 -17.80
N ASP A 235 -24.39 -3.44 -18.75
CA ASP A 235 -23.94 -4.81 -18.51
C ASP A 235 -22.81 -4.88 -17.46
N GLN A 236 -21.89 -3.91 -17.52
CA GLN A 236 -20.80 -3.83 -16.56
C GLN A 236 -21.27 -3.43 -15.15
N PHE A 237 -22.18 -2.47 -15.02
CA PHE A 237 -22.72 -2.05 -13.73
C PHE A 237 -23.65 -3.09 -13.12
N GLU A 238 -24.47 -3.79 -13.91
CA GLU A 238 -25.32 -4.90 -13.46
C GLU A 238 -24.49 -6.05 -12.88
N LYS A 239 -23.36 -6.39 -13.51
CA LYS A 239 -22.41 -7.39 -12.96
C LYS A 239 -21.86 -6.98 -11.60
N VAL A 240 -21.62 -5.68 -11.40
CA VAL A 240 -21.16 -5.16 -10.10
C VAL A 240 -22.30 -5.14 -9.09
N GLU A 241 -23.51 -4.75 -9.49
CA GLU A 241 -24.71 -4.75 -8.62
C GLU A 241 -24.99 -6.12 -8.02
N VAL A 242 -24.87 -7.19 -8.80
CA VAL A 242 -25.04 -8.58 -8.30
C VAL A 242 -24.05 -8.89 -7.15
N ARG A 243 -22.84 -8.34 -7.20
CA ARG A 243 -21.82 -8.57 -6.16
C ARG A 243 -21.91 -7.56 -5.00
N ALA A 244 -22.44 -6.39 -5.26
CA ALA A 244 -22.56 -5.27 -4.31
C ALA A 244 -23.92 -4.56 -4.46
N PRO A 245 -25.03 -5.21 -4.09
CA PRO A 245 -26.38 -4.68 -4.30
C PRO A 245 -26.70 -3.42 -3.49
N GLY A 246 -25.89 -3.11 -2.48
CA GLY A 246 -26.00 -1.90 -1.66
C GLY A 246 -25.11 -0.75 -2.12
N SER A 247 -24.53 -0.80 -3.32
CA SER A 247 -23.63 0.25 -3.80
C SER A 247 -24.38 1.44 -4.37
N ALA A 248 -24.47 2.52 -3.62
CA ALA A 248 -25.10 3.76 -4.06
C ALA A 248 -24.47 4.33 -5.35
N VAL A 249 -23.15 4.17 -5.51
CA VAL A 249 -22.40 4.61 -6.71
C VAL A 249 -22.86 3.85 -7.95
N VAL A 250 -23.06 2.53 -7.85
CA VAL A 250 -23.50 1.69 -8.97
C VAL A 250 -24.90 2.09 -9.43
N HIS A 251 -25.82 2.26 -8.48
CA HIS A 251 -27.19 2.72 -8.79
C HIS A 251 -27.19 4.12 -9.42
N ALA A 252 -26.36 5.04 -8.92
CA ALA A 252 -26.25 6.36 -9.54
C ALA A 252 -25.73 6.30 -10.99
N LEU A 253 -24.78 5.41 -11.27
CA LEU A 253 -24.22 5.22 -12.61
C LEU A 253 -25.20 4.49 -13.54
N LEU A 254 -25.96 3.50 -13.06
CA LEU A 254 -27.06 2.89 -13.81
C LEU A 254 -28.16 3.91 -14.14
N GLY A 255 -28.52 4.76 -13.19
CA GLY A 255 -29.42 5.88 -13.44
C GLY A 255 -28.93 6.78 -14.57
N ALA A 256 -27.63 7.09 -14.61
CA ALA A 256 -27.04 7.88 -15.69
C ALA A 256 -27.05 7.16 -17.06
N VAL A 257 -26.91 5.83 -17.08
CA VAL A 257 -27.04 5.04 -18.32
C VAL A 257 -28.47 5.12 -18.82
N PHE A 258 -29.47 4.85 -17.99
CA PHE A 258 -30.89 4.88 -18.36
C PHE A 258 -31.34 6.28 -18.81
N GLU A 259 -30.85 7.32 -18.13
CA GLU A 259 -31.11 8.71 -18.55
C GLU A 259 -30.60 8.98 -19.97
N ARG A 260 -29.39 8.53 -20.32
CA ARG A 260 -28.83 8.69 -21.66
C ARG A 260 -29.53 7.85 -22.73
N ARG A 261 -30.15 6.73 -22.36
CA ARG A 261 -31.02 5.94 -23.23
C ARG A 261 -32.41 6.56 -23.41
N GLY A 262 -32.77 7.58 -22.62
CA GLY A 262 -34.11 8.17 -22.58
C GLY A 262 -35.12 7.38 -21.77
N GLU A 263 -34.67 6.40 -21.01
CA GLU A 263 -35.46 5.53 -20.13
C GLU A 263 -35.69 6.24 -18.78
N THR A 264 -36.51 7.32 -18.80
CA THR A 264 -36.62 8.27 -17.69
C THR A 264 -37.13 7.62 -16.41
N ARG A 265 -38.04 6.63 -16.49
CA ARG A 265 -38.62 5.96 -15.35
C ARG A 265 -37.57 5.10 -14.63
N GLU A 266 -36.84 4.33 -15.38
CA GLU A 266 -35.75 3.45 -14.91
C GLU A 266 -34.62 4.31 -14.28
N ALA A 267 -34.26 5.39 -14.92
CA ALA A 267 -33.27 6.36 -14.42
C ALA A 267 -33.72 6.93 -13.05
N PHE A 268 -34.98 7.34 -12.92
CA PHE A 268 -35.51 7.87 -11.67
C PHE A 268 -35.48 6.83 -10.53
N GLU A 269 -35.86 5.58 -10.81
CA GLU A 269 -35.83 4.51 -9.81
C GLU A 269 -34.41 4.23 -9.32
N GLU A 270 -33.42 4.19 -10.22
CA GLU A 270 -32.03 3.96 -9.86
C GLU A 270 -31.44 5.14 -9.07
N TYR A 271 -31.69 6.38 -9.46
CA TYR A 271 -31.28 7.54 -8.68
C TYR A 271 -31.93 7.58 -7.29
N ARG A 272 -33.19 7.19 -7.19
CA ARG A 272 -33.88 7.08 -5.90
C ARG A 272 -33.24 6.03 -5.00
N ARG A 273 -32.89 4.86 -5.55
CA ARG A 273 -32.14 3.82 -4.81
C ARG A 273 -30.80 4.34 -4.31
N ALA A 274 -30.03 5.00 -5.18
CA ALA A 274 -28.74 5.60 -4.83
C ALA A 274 -28.87 6.58 -3.65
N LEU A 275 -29.89 7.46 -3.68
CA LEU A 275 -30.12 8.44 -2.62
C LEU A 275 -30.54 7.79 -1.28
N LEU A 276 -31.31 6.71 -1.32
CA LEU A 276 -31.71 5.97 -0.11
C LEU A 276 -30.55 5.22 0.54
N LEU A 277 -29.58 4.77 -0.26
CA LEU A 277 -28.38 4.08 0.23
C LEU A 277 -27.35 5.06 0.81
N GLY A 278 -27.42 6.34 0.45
CA GLY A 278 -26.48 7.38 0.88
C GLY A 278 -25.12 7.30 0.21
N HIS A 279 -24.35 8.39 0.27
CA HIS A 279 -22.98 8.45 -0.27
C HIS A 279 -22.81 8.04 -1.74
N ALA A 280 -23.80 8.33 -2.58
CA ALA A 280 -23.86 7.92 -3.99
C ALA A 280 -22.67 8.36 -4.86
N PHE A 281 -21.90 9.33 -4.41
CA PHE A 281 -20.78 9.90 -5.15
C PHE A 281 -19.42 9.67 -4.48
N ASP A 282 -19.41 9.00 -3.33
CA ASP A 282 -18.20 8.72 -2.57
C ASP A 282 -17.73 7.29 -2.79
N TRP A 283 -16.48 7.14 -3.22
CA TRP A 283 -15.78 5.87 -3.19
C TRP A 283 -14.69 5.95 -2.13
N PRO A 284 -15.02 5.66 -0.86
CA PRO A 284 -14.10 5.87 0.23
C PRO A 284 -12.93 4.90 0.16
N PHE A 285 -11.81 5.34 0.70
CA PHE A 285 -10.65 4.50 0.97
C PHE A 285 -10.58 4.17 2.45
N ARG A 286 -10.03 3.01 2.77
CA ARG A 286 -9.79 2.59 4.15
C ARG A 286 -8.32 2.22 4.33
N CYS A 287 -7.75 2.64 5.46
CA CYS A 287 -6.39 2.27 5.81
C CYS A 287 -6.34 0.83 6.33
N GLU A 288 -5.54 -0.03 5.71
CA GLU A 288 -5.35 -1.43 6.13
C GLU A 288 -4.71 -1.56 7.53
N ALA A 289 -3.93 -0.54 7.95
CA ALA A 289 -3.22 -0.59 9.21
C ALA A 289 -4.06 -0.16 10.43
N CYS A 290 -4.93 0.86 10.29
CA CYS A 290 -5.68 1.41 11.42
C CYS A 290 -7.19 1.51 11.19
N GLY A 291 -7.69 1.13 10.02
CA GLY A 291 -9.12 1.16 9.67
C GLY A 291 -9.68 2.56 9.38
N ALA A 292 -8.88 3.63 9.45
CA ALA A 292 -9.34 4.99 9.18
C ALA A 292 -9.86 5.14 7.75
N SER A 293 -10.98 5.81 7.59
CA SER A 293 -11.56 6.13 6.28
C SER A 293 -11.00 7.44 5.73
N ALA A 294 -10.85 7.51 4.40
CA ALA A 294 -10.49 8.73 3.68
C ALA A 294 -11.38 8.86 2.43
N PRO A 295 -11.82 10.08 2.07
CA PRO A 295 -12.70 10.29 0.91
C PRO A 295 -11.99 10.06 -0.42
N MET A 296 -10.68 10.17 -0.44
CA MET A 296 -9.85 9.95 -1.61
C MET A 296 -8.56 9.24 -1.24
N TRP A 297 -7.90 8.65 -2.23
CA TRP A 297 -6.58 8.05 -2.04
C TRP A 297 -5.54 9.10 -1.66
N GLN A 298 -4.71 8.72 -0.70
CA GLN A 298 -3.55 9.49 -0.25
C GLN A 298 -2.35 8.56 -0.15
N ASP A 299 -1.16 9.08 -0.37
CA ASP A 299 0.11 8.34 -0.27
C ASP A 299 0.41 7.88 1.16
N ARG A 300 -0.11 8.62 2.15
CA ARG A 300 0.09 8.38 3.58
C ARG A 300 -1.23 8.53 4.35
N CYS A 301 -1.52 7.61 5.24
CA CYS A 301 -2.70 7.71 6.11
C CYS A 301 -2.59 8.91 7.05
N ALA A 302 -3.62 9.74 7.09
CA ALA A 302 -3.65 10.93 7.95
C ALA A 302 -3.67 10.59 9.45
N GLN A 303 -4.20 9.41 9.85
CA GLN A 303 -4.33 9.02 11.25
C GLN A 303 -3.09 8.28 11.78
N CYS A 304 -2.65 7.21 11.12
CA CYS A 304 -1.53 6.40 11.61
C CYS A 304 -0.21 6.68 10.90
N HIS A 305 -0.21 7.58 9.95
CA HIS A 305 0.94 8.04 9.16
C HIS A 305 1.66 6.94 8.37
N ARG A 306 1.05 5.76 8.20
CA ARG A 306 1.61 4.71 7.37
C ARG A 306 1.44 5.03 5.90
N TRP A 307 2.53 4.89 5.13
CA TRP A 307 2.51 5.06 3.67
C TRP A 307 1.85 3.88 2.98
N ASN A 308 1.35 4.12 1.77
CA ASN A 308 0.81 3.10 0.86
C ASN A 308 -0.22 2.16 1.51
N SER A 309 -0.97 2.63 2.49
CA SER A 309 -1.88 1.82 3.31
C SER A 309 -3.37 2.03 3.01
N LEU A 310 -3.71 2.95 2.10
CA LEU A 310 -5.09 3.22 1.73
C LEU A 310 -5.51 2.34 0.55
N ARG A 311 -6.58 1.57 0.74
CA ARG A 311 -7.21 0.75 -0.30
C ARG A 311 -8.65 1.20 -0.51
N PRO A 312 -9.23 0.99 -1.70
CA PRO A 312 -10.67 1.21 -1.87
C PRO A 312 -11.42 0.42 -0.80
N ALA A 313 -12.32 1.09 -0.08
CA ALA A 313 -13.22 0.38 0.81
C ALA A 313 -14.09 -0.50 -0.08
N GLY A 314 -14.08 -1.80 0.16
CA GLY A 314 -14.86 -2.74 -0.64
C GLY A 314 -16.31 -2.28 -0.77
N ALA A 315 -16.85 -2.53 -1.93
CA ALA A 315 -18.25 -2.27 -2.20
C ALA A 315 -19.13 -3.11 -1.27
#